data_ed5bcca131ed58e3760e91b7f04a4361
#
_entry.id   ed5bcca131ed58e3760e91b7f04a4361
#
_cell.length_a   1.000
_cell.length_b   1.000
_cell.length_c   1.000
_cell.angle_alpha   90.00
_cell.angle_beta   90.00
_cell.angle_gamma   90.00
#
_symmetry.space_group_name_H-M   'P 1'
#
loop_
_entity.id
_entity.type
_entity.pdbx_description
1 polymer ?
#
loop_
_entity_poly.entity_id
_entity_poly.type
_entity_poly.pdbx_seq_one_letter_code
_entity_poly.pdbx_strand_id
1 'polypeptide(L)'
;MTARSVVVLDYGSGNLRSAQRALERVGATVTVTPDLAAAAEADGLVVPGVGAYAACMAGIAALPGAAGRVIAERVAAGRPVLGICVGMQVLFEAGEEHGVVTKGLGLLPGTVSRLAARRVPHMGWNTVTPPADSVLFAGLPADTRFYFVHSYAAHDPIPGATTCTHDAPFVAAVERGALSATQFHPEKSGDAGATLLGNWLATLG
;
A
#
# COMPACT_ATOMS: atom_id res chain seq x y z
N MET A 1 -15.06 4.23 -22.58
CA MET A 1 -15.00 4.27 -21.11
C MET A 1 -14.05 5.41 -20.74
N THR A 2 -14.45 6.34 -19.90
CA THR A 2 -13.57 7.40 -19.35
C THR A 2 -12.47 6.77 -18.53
N ALA A 3 -11.22 7.21 -18.71
CA ALA A 3 -10.10 6.74 -17.90
C ALA A 3 -10.33 7.10 -16.42
N ARG A 4 -10.03 6.17 -15.50
CA ARG A 4 -10.19 6.39 -14.06
C ARG A 4 -9.18 7.41 -13.57
N SER A 5 -9.64 8.38 -12.80
CA SER A 5 -8.78 9.39 -12.17
C SER A 5 -8.16 8.82 -10.90
N VAL A 6 -6.83 8.89 -10.80
CA VAL A 6 -6.09 8.43 -9.63
C VAL A 6 -5.18 9.54 -9.13
N VAL A 7 -5.26 9.83 -7.84
CA VAL A 7 -4.29 10.69 -7.16
C VAL A 7 -3.25 9.82 -6.48
N VAL A 8 -1.97 10.09 -6.76
CA VAL A 8 -0.84 9.62 -5.96
C VAL A 8 -0.48 10.75 -4.99
N LEU A 9 -0.69 10.52 -3.70
CA LEU A 9 -0.51 11.53 -2.66
C LEU A 9 0.98 11.86 -2.48
N ASP A 10 1.34 13.12 -2.71
CA ASP A 10 2.68 13.63 -2.46
C ASP A 10 2.75 14.28 -1.07
N TYR A 11 3.24 13.52 -0.10
CA TYR A 11 3.50 14.00 1.26
C TYR A 11 5.00 14.00 1.61
N GLY A 12 5.85 14.07 0.56
CA GLY A 12 7.30 14.09 0.70
C GLY A 12 7.96 12.71 0.83
N SER A 13 7.20 11.62 0.63
CA SER A 13 7.72 10.24 0.67
C SER A 13 7.11 9.39 -0.42
N GLY A 14 7.88 8.43 -0.92
CA GLY A 14 7.42 7.45 -1.90
C GLY A 14 8.13 7.55 -3.24
N ASN A 15 8.06 6.44 -4.00
CA ASN A 15 8.53 6.41 -5.38
C ASN A 15 7.41 6.90 -6.33
N LEU A 16 7.05 8.18 -6.19
CA LEU A 16 5.89 8.80 -6.82
C LEU A 16 5.85 8.59 -8.33
N ARG A 17 7.01 8.79 -9.01
CA ARG A 17 7.11 8.68 -10.47
C ARG A 17 6.93 7.25 -10.98
N SER A 18 7.44 6.26 -10.22
CA SER A 18 7.26 4.86 -10.60
C SER A 18 5.82 4.42 -10.40
N ALA A 19 5.17 4.83 -9.31
CA ALA A 19 3.75 4.58 -9.08
C ALA A 19 2.89 5.23 -10.17
N GLN A 20 3.16 6.50 -10.51
CA GLN A 20 2.48 7.20 -11.59
C GLN A 20 2.57 6.43 -12.91
N ARG A 21 3.79 6.12 -13.37
CA ARG A 21 4.01 5.43 -14.66
C ARG A 21 3.36 4.04 -14.69
N ALA A 22 3.40 3.31 -13.57
CA ALA A 22 2.81 1.98 -13.49
C ALA A 22 1.28 2.04 -13.59
N LEU A 23 0.63 3.02 -12.96
CA LEU A 23 -0.81 3.24 -13.03
C LEU A 23 -1.25 3.75 -14.42
N GLU A 24 -0.49 4.68 -15.02
CA GLU A 24 -0.73 5.16 -16.40
C GLU A 24 -0.62 4.01 -17.41
N ARG A 25 0.36 3.11 -17.23
CA ARG A 25 0.54 1.92 -18.09
C ARG A 25 -0.71 1.02 -18.12
N VAL A 26 -1.46 0.95 -17.01
CA VAL A 26 -2.68 0.13 -16.93
C VAL A 26 -3.97 0.93 -17.18
N GLY A 27 -3.86 2.17 -17.67
CA GLY A 27 -4.97 2.96 -18.21
C GLY A 27 -5.56 4.00 -17.25
N ALA A 28 -4.92 4.33 -16.13
CA ALA A 28 -5.36 5.42 -15.28
C ALA A 28 -4.93 6.80 -15.80
N THR A 29 -5.72 7.82 -15.49
CA THR A 29 -5.26 9.23 -15.55
C THR A 29 -4.73 9.60 -14.18
N VAL A 30 -3.42 9.85 -14.07
CA VAL A 30 -2.75 10.00 -12.77
C VAL A 30 -2.31 11.44 -12.50
N THR A 31 -2.66 11.96 -11.33
CA THR A 31 -2.16 13.23 -10.81
C THR A 31 -1.33 12.97 -9.55
N VAL A 32 -0.09 13.46 -9.52
CA VAL A 32 0.77 13.45 -8.33
C VAL A 32 0.64 14.82 -7.67
N THR A 33 0.09 14.88 -6.46
CA THR A 33 -0.21 16.17 -5.81
C THR A 33 -0.32 16.03 -4.29
N PRO A 34 0.05 17.07 -3.51
CA PRO A 34 -0.27 17.18 -2.09
C PRO A 34 -1.69 17.71 -1.82
N ASP A 35 -2.45 18.06 -2.86
CA ASP A 35 -3.79 18.62 -2.73
C ASP A 35 -4.80 17.58 -2.21
N LEU A 36 -5.27 17.79 -1.00
CA LEU A 36 -6.22 16.90 -0.35
C LEU A 36 -7.63 16.98 -0.92
N ALA A 37 -8.01 18.09 -1.56
CA ALA A 37 -9.30 18.19 -2.24
C ALA A 37 -9.28 17.29 -3.49
N ALA A 38 -8.22 17.35 -4.29
CA ALA A 38 -8.02 16.43 -5.41
C ALA A 38 -7.96 14.96 -4.93
N ALA A 39 -7.26 14.69 -3.81
CA ALA A 39 -7.19 13.36 -3.21
C ALA A 39 -8.56 12.88 -2.71
N ALA A 40 -9.41 13.76 -2.20
CA ALA A 40 -10.77 13.41 -1.78
C ALA A 40 -11.70 13.07 -2.96
N GLU A 41 -11.55 13.74 -4.11
CA GLU A 41 -12.48 13.65 -5.24
C GLU A 41 -12.11 12.57 -6.30
N ALA A 42 -10.83 12.20 -6.43
CA ALA A 42 -10.39 11.22 -7.41
C ALA A 42 -11.11 9.86 -7.26
N ASP A 43 -11.26 9.09 -8.33
CA ASP A 43 -11.83 7.74 -8.29
C ASP A 43 -10.99 6.83 -7.37
N GLY A 44 -9.66 6.92 -7.44
CA GLY A 44 -8.73 6.19 -6.59
C GLY A 44 -7.67 7.07 -5.93
N LEU A 45 -7.26 6.71 -4.70
CA LEU A 45 -6.17 7.35 -3.98
C LEU A 45 -5.05 6.34 -3.72
N VAL A 46 -3.82 6.67 -4.11
CA VAL A 46 -2.63 5.89 -3.79
C VAL A 46 -1.81 6.62 -2.73
N VAL A 47 -1.49 5.90 -1.65
CA VAL A 47 -0.61 6.34 -0.57
C VAL A 47 0.71 5.56 -0.71
N PRO A 48 1.70 6.08 -1.44
CA PRO A 48 3.00 5.44 -1.52
C PRO A 48 3.81 5.74 -0.25
N GLY A 49 4.85 4.98 0.03
CA GLY A 49 5.75 5.31 1.12
C GLY A 49 7.09 4.60 0.98
N VAL A 50 8.17 5.29 1.34
CA VAL A 50 9.52 4.74 1.45
C VAL A 50 10.25 5.34 2.64
N GLY A 51 11.30 4.66 3.12
CA GLY A 51 12.11 5.13 4.25
C GLY A 51 11.50 4.75 5.60
N ALA A 52 11.63 5.62 6.59
CA ALA A 52 11.21 5.34 7.95
C ALA A 52 9.72 5.60 8.17
N TYR A 53 9.09 4.74 8.97
CA TYR A 53 7.68 4.84 9.35
C TYR A 53 7.33 6.22 9.95
N ALA A 54 8.12 6.66 10.94
CA ALA A 54 7.91 7.96 11.60
C ALA A 54 8.02 9.14 10.64
N ALA A 55 8.93 9.07 9.66
CA ALA A 55 9.07 10.12 8.63
C ALA A 55 7.86 10.18 7.72
N CYS A 56 7.30 9.03 7.31
CA CYS A 56 6.07 8.97 6.53
C CYS A 56 4.88 9.55 7.30
N MET A 57 4.73 9.18 8.58
CA MET A 57 3.66 9.74 9.43
C MET A 57 3.81 11.25 9.62
N ALA A 58 5.03 11.75 9.81
CA ALA A 58 5.32 13.19 9.91
C ALA A 58 4.96 13.91 8.60
N GLY A 59 5.30 13.34 7.44
CA GLY A 59 4.93 13.89 6.14
C GLY A 59 3.42 13.97 5.94
N ILE A 60 2.69 12.91 6.27
CA ILE A 60 1.21 12.89 6.23
C ILE A 60 0.62 13.97 7.17
N ALA A 61 1.17 14.08 8.37
CA ALA A 61 0.69 15.08 9.36
C ALA A 61 1.02 16.52 8.96
N ALA A 62 2.08 16.74 8.19
CA ALA A 62 2.50 18.07 7.73
C ALA A 62 1.62 18.62 6.60
N LEU A 63 0.87 17.77 5.88
CA LEU A 63 -0.04 18.25 4.84
C LEU A 63 -1.18 19.07 5.45
N PRO A 64 -1.41 20.30 4.97
CA PRO A 64 -2.53 21.11 5.44
C PRO A 64 -3.87 20.44 5.11
N GLY A 65 -4.79 20.38 6.09
CA GLY A 65 -6.12 19.79 5.91
C GLY A 65 -6.26 18.35 6.43
N ALA A 66 -5.31 17.86 7.26
CA ALA A 66 -5.40 16.57 7.95
C ALA A 66 -5.51 15.36 6.99
N ALA A 67 -4.46 15.10 6.22
CA ALA A 67 -4.41 14.02 5.21
C ALA A 67 -4.82 12.65 5.77
N GLY A 68 -4.42 12.32 6.99
CA GLY A 68 -4.83 11.06 7.64
C GLY A 68 -6.35 10.94 7.77
N ARG A 69 -7.05 12.05 8.04
CA ARG A 69 -8.51 12.09 8.09
C ARG A 69 -9.12 11.88 6.69
N VAL A 70 -8.57 12.55 5.66
CA VAL A 70 -9.06 12.38 4.27
C VAL A 70 -8.92 10.92 3.82
N ILE A 71 -7.80 10.26 4.13
CA ILE A 71 -7.59 8.84 3.84
C ILE A 71 -8.66 7.98 4.54
N ALA A 72 -8.89 8.22 5.84
CA ALA A 72 -9.87 7.48 6.63
C ALA A 72 -11.31 7.70 6.14
N GLU A 73 -11.69 8.93 5.85
CA GLU A 73 -13.02 9.30 5.34
C GLU A 73 -13.28 8.65 3.97
N ARG A 74 -12.28 8.58 3.09
CA ARG A 74 -12.40 7.86 1.80
C ARG A 74 -12.72 6.39 2.02
N VAL A 75 -11.95 5.71 2.88
CA VAL A 75 -12.17 4.29 3.18
C VAL A 75 -13.56 4.08 3.78
N ALA A 76 -13.97 4.90 4.74
CA ALA A 76 -15.29 4.83 5.36
C ALA A 76 -16.44 5.08 4.37
N ALA A 77 -16.22 5.93 3.37
CA ALA A 77 -17.18 6.21 2.30
C ALA A 77 -17.17 5.17 1.17
N GLY A 78 -16.38 4.09 1.28
CA GLY A 78 -16.26 3.07 0.23
C GLY A 78 -15.46 3.52 -0.99
N ARG A 79 -14.67 4.60 -0.89
CA ARG A 79 -13.84 5.12 -1.99
C ARG A 79 -12.45 4.48 -1.96
N PRO A 80 -12.00 3.85 -3.06
CA PRO A 80 -10.79 3.05 -3.07
C PRO A 80 -9.51 3.80 -2.68
N VAL A 81 -8.73 3.15 -1.80
CA VAL A 81 -7.40 3.59 -1.36
C VAL A 81 -6.44 2.42 -1.51
N LEU A 82 -5.25 2.67 -2.08
CA LEU A 82 -4.16 1.71 -2.20
C LEU A 82 -2.91 2.20 -1.45
N GLY A 83 -2.52 1.50 -0.38
CA GLY A 83 -1.25 1.72 0.31
C GLY A 83 -0.13 0.88 -0.30
N ILE A 84 1.07 1.46 -0.54
CA ILE A 84 2.22 0.75 -1.11
C ILE A 84 3.43 0.86 -0.18
N CYS A 85 3.99 -0.28 0.23
CA CYS A 85 5.17 -0.43 1.08
C CYS A 85 4.98 0.30 2.44
N VAL A 86 5.76 1.33 2.77
CA VAL A 86 5.54 2.11 3.99
C VAL A 86 4.16 2.79 3.97
N GLY A 87 3.61 3.09 2.77
CA GLY A 87 2.23 3.56 2.63
C GLY A 87 1.17 2.54 3.10
N MET A 88 1.43 1.23 2.98
CA MET A 88 0.64 0.20 3.67
C MET A 88 0.86 0.25 5.17
N GLN A 89 2.12 0.35 5.60
CA GLN A 89 2.50 0.28 7.00
C GLN A 89 1.83 1.38 7.84
N VAL A 90 1.78 2.61 7.34
CA VAL A 90 1.16 3.74 8.05
C VAL A 90 -0.36 3.60 8.25
N LEU A 91 -1.01 2.67 7.56
CA LEU A 91 -2.44 2.36 7.75
C LEU A 91 -2.70 1.57 9.04
N PHE A 92 -1.68 0.93 9.62
CA PHE A 92 -1.79 0.20 10.88
C PHE A 92 -1.92 1.14 12.08
N GLU A 93 -2.21 0.57 13.26
CA GLU A 93 -2.36 1.34 14.51
C GLU A 93 -1.05 2.00 14.93
N ALA A 94 0.08 1.30 14.72
CA ALA A 94 1.40 1.80 15.09
C ALA A 94 2.52 1.15 14.27
N GLY A 95 3.68 1.77 14.27
CA GLY A 95 4.94 1.20 13.82
C GLY A 95 6.01 1.36 14.89
N GLU A 96 6.79 0.30 15.12
CA GLU A 96 7.94 0.30 16.03
C GLU A 96 9.23 0.18 15.23
N GLU A 97 10.00 1.25 15.17
CA GLU A 97 11.32 1.29 14.53
C GLU A 97 12.38 1.75 15.54
N HIS A 98 13.48 0.99 15.65
CA HIS A 98 14.60 1.32 16.56
C HIS A 98 14.18 1.60 18.03
N GLY A 99 13.16 0.88 18.52
CA GLY A 99 12.64 1.05 19.88
C GLY A 99 11.73 2.27 20.06
N VAL A 100 11.39 2.98 18.97
CA VAL A 100 10.47 4.11 19.01
C VAL A 100 9.12 3.67 18.40
N VAL A 101 8.05 3.81 19.18
CA VAL A 101 6.69 3.55 18.73
C VAL A 101 6.08 4.84 18.19
N THR A 102 5.62 4.80 16.94
CA THR A 102 4.92 5.91 16.29
C THR A 102 3.49 5.49 15.98
N LYS A 103 2.51 6.30 16.36
CA LYS A 103 1.10 6.06 16.06
C LYS A 103 0.86 6.18 14.55
N GLY A 104 0.12 5.22 14.00
CA GLY A 104 -0.32 5.22 12.60
C GLY A 104 -1.74 5.76 12.41
N LEU A 105 -2.34 5.46 11.26
CA LEU A 105 -3.69 5.91 10.93
C LEU A 105 -4.78 5.04 11.56
N GLY A 106 -4.46 3.83 12.02
CA GLY A 106 -5.39 2.95 12.74
C GLY A 106 -6.52 2.38 11.88
N LEU A 107 -6.34 2.31 10.57
CA LEU A 107 -7.31 1.70 9.64
C LEU A 107 -7.17 0.18 9.59
N LEU A 108 -6.01 -0.34 9.93
CA LEU A 108 -5.70 -1.75 10.08
C LEU A 108 -5.23 -2.03 11.50
N PRO A 109 -5.65 -3.16 12.11
CA PRO A 109 -5.22 -3.53 13.46
C PRO A 109 -3.77 -4.00 13.48
N GLY A 110 -3.11 -3.83 14.62
CA GLY A 110 -1.77 -4.34 14.89
C GLY A 110 -0.66 -3.32 14.70
N THR A 111 0.56 -3.81 14.94
CA THR A 111 1.78 -2.99 14.93
C THR A 111 2.76 -3.51 13.89
N VAL A 112 3.29 -2.59 13.09
CA VAL A 112 4.42 -2.86 12.19
C VAL A 112 5.69 -2.90 13.01
N SER A 113 6.45 -4.00 12.94
CA SER A 113 7.69 -4.18 13.68
C SER A 113 8.77 -4.82 12.82
N ARG A 114 10.00 -4.91 13.36
CA ARG A 114 11.14 -5.47 12.62
C ARG A 114 10.88 -6.92 12.21
N LEU A 115 11.26 -7.28 10.99
CA LEU A 115 11.17 -8.67 10.49
C LEU A 115 11.90 -9.64 11.41
N ALA A 116 11.21 -10.73 11.77
CA ALA A 116 11.75 -11.84 12.53
C ALA A 116 12.51 -12.79 11.57
N ALA A 117 13.61 -12.30 10.99
CA ALA A 117 14.38 -13.00 9.99
C ALA A 117 15.89 -12.86 10.22
N ARG A 118 16.66 -13.87 9.79
CA ARG A 118 18.13 -13.87 9.87
C ARG A 118 18.76 -12.84 8.93
N ARG A 119 18.10 -12.59 7.80
CA ARG A 119 18.53 -11.57 6.83
C ARG A 119 17.48 -10.46 6.75
N VAL A 120 17.90 -9.24 7.07
CA VAL A 120 17.11 -8.02 6.97
C VAL A 120 17.98 -6.98 6.26
N PRO A 121 17.47 -6.32 5.22
CA PRO A 121 16.09 -6.32 4.73
C PRO A 121 15.70 -7.59 3.96
N HIS A 122 14.39 -7.88 3.89
CA HIS A 122 13.80 -8.72 2.86
C HIS A 122 13.88 -7.95 1.55
N MET A 123 14.80 -8.33 0.68
CA MET A 123 15.03 -7.66 -0.59
C MET A 123 15.11 -8.67 -1.73
N GLY A 124 14.26 -8.48 -2.73
CA GLY A 124 14.21 -9.35 -3.92
C GLY A 124 12.81 -9.82 -4.26
N TRP A 125 12.72 -10.85 -5.07
CA TRP A 125 11.48 -11.42 -5.59
C TRP A 125 11.02 -12.58 -4.70
N ASN A 126 9.76 -12.52 -4.26
CA ASN A 126 9.18 -13.59 -3.45
C ASN A 126 7.73 -13.84 -3.85
N THR A 127 7.23 -15.04 -3.57
CA THR A 127 5.83 -15.43 -3.78
C THR A 127 4.99 -15.00 -2.59
N VAL A 128 3.69 -14.90 -2.81
CA VAL A 128 2.69 -14.58 -1.79
C VAL A 128 1.58 -15.62 -1.79
N THR A 129 0.85 -15.72 -0.71
CA THR A 129 -0.30 -16.60 -0.56
C THR A 129 -1.56 -15.75 -0.34
N PRO A 130 -2.27 -15.36 -1.41
CA PRO A 130 -3.53 -14.63 -1.30
C PRO A 130 -4.68 -15.56 -0.89
N PRO A 131 -5.76 -15.02 -0.30
CA PRO A 131 -7.02 -15.75 -0.16
C PRO A 131 -7.64 -16.05 -1.54
N ALA A 132 -8.47 -17.10 -1.60
CA ALA A 132 -9.03 -17.58 -2.87
C ALA A 132 -9.98 -16.57 -3.56
N ASP A 133 -10.57 -15.68 -2.79
CA ASP A 133 -11.49 -14.62 -3.22
C ASP A 133 -10.83 -13.25 -3.42
N SER A 134 -9.50 -13.20 -3.41
CA SER A 134 -8.77 -11.95 -3.61
C SER A 134 -9.05 -11.34 -4.99
N VAL A 135 -9.40 -10.06 -4.99
CA VAL A 135 -9.58 -9.27 -6.21
C VAL A 135 -8.23 -8.81 -6.76
N LEU A 136 -7.32 -8.36 -5.91
CA LEU A 136 -6.00 -7.86 -6.35
C LEU A 136 -5.19 -8.92 -7.10
N PHE A 137 -5.28 -10.18 -6.67
CA PHE A 137 -4.50 -11.28 -7.25
C PHE A 137 -5.28 -12.10 -8.29
N ALA A 138 -6.48 -11.65 -8.69
CA ALA A 138 -7.28 -12.34 -9.69
C ALA A 138 -6.50 -12.53 -11.00
N GLY A 139 -6.52 -13.75 -11.55
CA GLY A 139 -5.85 -14.10 -12.80
C GLY A 139 -4.33 -14.28 -12.71
N LEU A 140 -3.74 -14.12 -11.54
CA LEU A 140 -2.30 -14.36 -11.34
C LEU A 140 -2.04 -15.81 -10.90
N PRO A 141 -1.04 -16.50 -11.51
CA PRO A 141 -0.59 -17.81 -11.06
C PRO A 141 -0.11 -17.81 -9.60
N ALA A 142 -0.27 -18.93 -8.90
CA ALA A 142 0.10 -19.05 -7.48
C ALA A 142 1.61 -18.89 -7.21
N ASP A 143 2.46 -19.13 -8.20
CA ASP A 143 3.91 -18.97 -8.13
C ASP A 143 4.39 -17.58 -8.58
N THR A 144 3.45 -16.66 -8.81
CA THR A 144 3.77 -15.27 -9.18
C THR A 144 4.62 -14.61 -8.10
N ARG A 145 5.67 -13.93 -8.57
CA ARG A 145 6.61 -13.24 -7.68
C ARG A 145 6.44 -11.73 -7.76
N PHE A 146 6.56 -11.09 -6.59
CA PHE A 146 6.55 -9.65 -6.43
C PHE A 146 7.87 -9.16 -5.83
N TYR A 147 8.22 -7.91 -6.11
CA TYR A 147 9.45 -7.30 -5.61
C TYR A 147 9.25 -6.68 -4.23
N PHE A 148 10.02 -7.16 -3.27
CA PHE A 148 10.06 -6.67 -1.89
C PHE A 148 11.35 -5.92 -1.60
N VAL A 149 11.29 -4.89 -0.77
CA VAL A 149 12.43 -4.24 -0.13
C VAL A 149 11.97 -3.57 1.15
N HIS A 150 12.05 -4.28 2.27
CA HIS A 150 11.60 -3.77 3.57
C HIS A 150 12.31 -4.48 4.72
N SER A 151 12.43 -3.79 5.86
CA SER A 151 12.99 -4.31 7.11
C SER A 151 11.94 -4.52 8.19
N TYR A 152 10.75 -3.96 8.01
CA TYR A 152 9.63 -3.97 8.94
C TYR A 152 8.37 -4.45 8.23
N ALA A 153 7.49 -5.12 8.96
CA ALA A 153 6.19 -5.61 8.47
C ALA A 153 5.20 -5.79 9.62
N ALA A 154 3.93 -5.98 9.30
CA ALA A 154 2.93 -6.46 10.25
C ALA A 154 3.02 -7.98 10.33
N HIS A 155 3.08 -8.52 11.55
CA HIS A 155 3.21 -9.96 11.82
C HIS A 155 1.91 -10.57 12.36
N ASP A 156 1.06 -9.75 12.99
CA ASP A 156 -0.20 -10.22 13.53
C ASP A 156 -1.13 -10.70 12.40
N PRO A 157 -1.75 -11.86 12.54
CA PRO A 157 -2.67 -12.37 11.55
C PRO A 157 -3.87 -11.45 11.35
N ILE A 158 -4.11 -11.04 10.11
CA ILE A 158 -5.33 -10.33 9.71
C ILE A 158 -6.19 -11.31 8.91
N PRO A 159 -7.43 -11.59 9.33
CA PRO A 159 -8.32 -12.45 8.56
C PRO A 159 -8.47 -11.98 7.11
N GLY A 160 -8.28 -12.90 6.16
CA GLY A 160 -8.37 -12.60 4.73
C GLY A 160 -7.16 -11.83 4.15
N ALA A 161 -6.08 -11.63 4.90
CA ALA A 161 -4.89 -11.01 4.35
C ALA A 161 -4.05 -12.00 3.53
N THR A 162 -3.38 -11.45 2.51
CA THR A 162 -2.32 -12.14 1.77
C THR A 162 -1.07 -12.21 2.62
N THR A 163 -0.44 -13.37 2.71
CA THR A 163 0.79 -13.59 3.47
C THR A 163 1.99 -13.85 2.60
N CYS A 164 3.17 -13.60 3.15
CA CYS A 164 4.46 -13.98 2.59
C CYS A 164 5.36 -14.52 3.71
N THR A 165 6.32 -15.38 3.37
CA THR A 165 7.28 -15.92 4.32
C THR A 165 8.69 -15.48 3.97
N HIS A 166 9.39 -14.90 4.96
CA HIS A 166 10.82 -14.59 4.92
C HIS A 166 11.42 -14.96 6.27
N ASP A 167 11.87 -16.20 6.42
CA ASP A 167 12.14 -16.95 7.66
C ASP A 167 10.88 -17.09 8.55
N ALA A 168 10.11 -16.03 8.76
CA ALA A 168 8.82 -16.02 9.45
C ALA A 168 7.72 -15.42 8.55
N PRO A 169 6.45 -15.78 8.78
CA PRO A 169 5.33 -15.20 8.02
C PRO A 169 5.08 -13.73 8.41
N PHE A 170 4.60 -12.95 7.43
CA PHE A 170 4.17 -11.57 7.62
C PHE A 170 3.02 -11.23 6.66
N VAL A 171 2.31 -10.13 6.91
CA VAL A 171 1.23 -9.63 6.07
C VAL A 171 1.83 -8.96 4.82
N ALA A 172 1.60 -9.56 3.65
CA ALA A 172 2.13 -9.07 2.37
C ALA A 172 1.15 -8.16 1.62
N ALA A 173 -0.16 -8.37 1.79
CA ALA A 173 -1.20 -7.47 1.29
C ALA A 173 -2.48 -7.61 2.11
N VAL A 174 -3.32 -6.58 2.03
CA VAL A 174 -4.63 -6.53 2.67
C VAL A 174 -5.65 -6.02 1.67
N GLU A 175 -6.83 -6.64 1.67
CA GLU A 175 -8.02 -6.19 0.97
C GLU A 175 -9.16 -6.14 1.99
N ARG A 176 -9.65 -4.93 2.30
CA ARG A 176 -10.71 -4.72 3.29
C ARG A 176 -11.66 -3.61 2.86
N GLY A 177 -12.76 -3.99 2.24
CA GLY A 177 -13.69 -3.02 1.66
C GLY A 177 -13.00 -2.17 0.59
N ALA A 178 -13.00 -0.86 0.76
CA ALA A 178 -12.33 0.07 -0.15
C ALA A 178 -10.82 0.20 0.09
N LEU A 179 -10.28 -0.43 1.15
CA LEU A 179 -8.87 -0.37 1.47
C LEU A 179 -8.13 -1.56 0.88
N SER A 180 -7.20 -1.28 -0.02
CA SER A 180 -6.21 -2.22 -0.52
C SER A 180 -4.81 -1.76 -0.10
N ALA A 181 -3.91 -2.70 0.21
CA ALA A 181 -2.54 -2.35 0.55
C ALA A 181 -1.57 -3.48 0.24
N THR A 182 -0.34 -3.15 -0.16
CA THR A 182 0.73 -4.11 -0.46
C THR A 182 2.02 -3.73 0.23
N GLN A 183 2.69 -4.70 0.87
CA GLN A 183 4.03 -4.53 1.42
C GLN A 183 5.10 -4.51 0.31
N PHE A 184 4.87 -5.25 -0.74
CA PHE A 184 5.71 -5.24 -1.94
C PHE A 184 5.40 -4.03 -2.84
N HIS A 185 6.23 -3.85 -3.84
CA HIS A 185 6.15 -2.76 -4.80
C HIS A 185 5.54 -3.27 -6.12
N PRO A 186 4.22 -3.13 -6.36
CA PRO A 186 3.63 -3.52 -7.64
C PRO A 186 4.22 -2.73 -8.81
N GLU A 187 4.58 -1.45 -8.60
CA GLU A 187 5.22 -0.60 -9.60
C GLU A 187 6.63 -1.05 -10.01
N LYS A 188 7.21 -2.03 -9.27
CA LYS A 188 8.51 -2.65 -9.56
C LYS A 188 8.39 -4.13 -9.90
N SER A 189 7.18 -4.66 -9.97
CA SER A 189 6.90 -6.09 -10.12
C SER A 189 6.55 -6.51 -11.55
N GLY A 190 6.93 -5.72 -12.56
CA GLY A 190 6.76 -6.06 -13.97
C GLY A 190 5.30 -6.29 -14.36
N ASP A 191 5.02 -7.34 -15.14
CA ASP A 191 3.67 -7.63 -15.62
C ASP A 191 2.74 -8.13 -14.51
N ALA A 192 3.27 -8.84 -13.51
CA ALA A 192 2.50 -9.23 -12.33
C ALA A 192 1.98 -8.01 -11.57
N GLY A 193 2.86 -7.02 -11.37
CA GLY A 193 2.47 -5.75 -10.77
C GLY A 193 1.47 -4.96 -11.61
N ALA A 194 1.63 -4.96 -12.94
CA ALA A 194 0.68 -4.32 -13.86
C ALA A 194 -0.70 -4.99 -13.77
N THR A 195 -0.77 -6.33 -13.75
CA THR A 195 -2.02 -7.07 -13.57
C THR A 195 -2.69 -6.70 -12.24
N LEU A 196 -1.95 -6.70 -11.14
CA LEU A 196 -2.47 -6.33 -9.82
C LEU A 196 -3.01 -4.90 -9.79
N LEU A 197 -2.27 -3.93 -10.35
CA LEU A 197 -2.73 -2.54 -10.44
C LEU A 197 -3.96 -2.40 -11.35
N GLY A 198 -4.04 -3.17 -12.45
CA GLY A 198 -5.21 -3.25 -13.31
C GLY A 198 -6.45 -3.79 -12.58
N ASN A 199 -6.25 -4.84 -11.78
CA ASN A 199 -7.32 -5.39 -10.92
C ASN A 199 -7.81 -4.37 -9.91
N TRP A 200 -6.89 -3.63 -9.26
CA TRP A 200 -7.27 -2.53 -8.36
C TRP A 200 -8.03 -1.43 -9.12
N LEU A 201 -7.57 -1.00 -10.30
CA LEU A 201 -8.28 -0.01 -11.12
C LEU A 201 -9.70 -0.45 -11.49
N ALA A 202 -9.92 -1.73 -11.69
CA ALA A 202 -11.24 -2.27 -11.98
C ALA A 202 -12.23 -2.14 -10.80
N THR A 203 -11.73 -1.92 -9.58
CA THR A 203 -12.58 -1.66 -8.40
C THR A 203 -13.03 -0.20 -8.29
N LEU A 204 -12.44 0.70 -9.07
CA LEU A 204 -12.81 2.11 -9.05
C LEU A 204 -14.18 2.30 -9.74
N GLY A 205 -15.13 2.85 -9.02
CA GLY A 205 -16.54 2.99 -9.42
C GLY A 205 -16.78 3.98 -10.56
#